data_ba080be5f225dbaf5cf0d6e881ff53c1
#
_entry.id   ba080be5f225dbaf5cf0d6e881ff53c1
#
_cell.length_a   1.000
_cell.length_b   1.000
_cell.length_c   1.000
_cell.angle_alpha   90.00
_cell.angle_beta   90.00
_cell.angle_gamma   90.00
#
_symmetry.space_group_name_H-M   'P 1'
#
loop_
_entity.id
_entity.type
_entity.pdbx_description
1 polymer ?
#
loop_
_entity_poly.entity_id
_entity_poly.type
_entity_poly.pdbx_seq_one_letter_code
_entity_poly.pdbx_strand_id
1 'polypeptide(L)'
;EVLGLNTTATSLLQFLNLAELGVGSAIGVTLYKPLLEKNYTAINEIVSLQGWLYKRIAYFIIIGSAVLMCFFPWLFNKSELPLWYAYTSYSVLLFSAILGYFVNYKQIVLSANQQEYFVRCSYNACMIIKVVTQIIAMKLFSNAYILWLVLEVVFAIIASVALAAMVRKKCPYLKTNTTLGKELKTKYPDVLIKVKQMFFHKASRYALTQTS
;
A
#
# COMPACT_ATOMS: atom_id res chain seq x y z
N GLU A 1 -10.25 -2.10 -24.46
CA GLU A 1 -8.83 -2.46 -24.37
C GLU A 1 -8.11 -1.76 -23.21
N VAL A 2 -8.19 -0.43 -23.04
CA VAL A 2 -7.57 0.31 -21.92
C VAL A 2 -8.00 -0.25 -20.55
N LEU A 3 -9.29 -0.61 -20.39
CA LEU A 3 -9.79 -1.22 -19.15
C LEU A 3 -9.12 -2.58 -18.88
N GLY A 4 -9.00 -3.43 -19.91
CA GLY A 4 -8.34 -4.74 -19.79
C GLY A 4 -6.87 -4.60 -19.43
N LEU A 5 -6.16 -3.66 -20.03
CA LEU A 5 -4.77 -3.35 -19.73
C LEU A 5 -4.62 -2.91 -18.26
N ASN A 6 -5.49 -2.01 -17.80
CA ASN A 6 -5.47 -1.53 -16.41
C ASN A 6 -5.78 -2.64 -15.40
N THR A 7 -6.73 -3.52 -15.72
CA THR A 7 -7.06 -4.70 -14.89
C THR A 7 -5.87 -5.66 -14.82
N THR A 8 -5.19 -5.93 -15.92
CA THR A 8 -3.99 -6.78 -15.94
C THR A 8 -2.86 -6.15 -15.13
N ALA A 9 -2.60 -4.85 -15.31
CA ALA A 9 -1.60 -4.12 -14.56
C ALA A 9 -1.89 -4.15 -13.04
N THR A 10 -3.15 -3.99 -12.66
CA THR A 10 -3.59 -4.08 -11.27
C THR A 10 -3.39 -5.48 -10.70
N SER A 11 -3.72 -6.53 -11.45
CA SER A 11 -3.54 -7.92 -11.02
C SER A 11 -2.06 -8.28 -10.84
N LEU A 12 -1.18 -7.83 -11.74
CA LEU A 12 0.27 -8.00 -11.61
C LEU A 12 0.81 -7.31 -10.36
N LEU A 13 0.35 -6.09 -10.08
CA LEU A 13 0.75 -5.36 -8.89
C LEU A 13 0.22 -6.02 -7.62
N GLN A 14 -1.02 -6.52 -7.62
CA GLN A 14 -1.58 -7.26 -6.50
C GLN A 14 -0.78 -8.53 -6.19
N PHE A 15 -0.31 -9.24 -7.22
CA PHE A 15 0.58 -10.39 -7.04
C PHE A 15 1.88 -10.00 -6.31
N LEU A 16 2.51 -8.89 -6.68
CA LEU A 16 3.70 -8.39 -5.97
C LEU A 16 3.38 -7.95 -4.54
N ASN A 17 2.19 -7.42 -4.29
CA ASN A 17 1.74 -7.02 -2.96
C ASN A 17 1.50 -8.22 -2.01
N LEU A 18 1.49 -9.46 -2.52
CA LEU A 18 1.48 -10.65 -1.66
C LEU A 18 2.65 -10.68 -0.67
N ALA A 19 3.77 -10.02 -1.01
CA ALA A 19 4.91 -9.87 -0.12
C ALA A 19 4.57 -9.14 1.21
N GLU A 20 3.49 -8.34 1.23
CA GLU A 20 3.00 -7.66 2.44
C GLU A 20 2.15 -8.59 3.34
N LEU A 21 1.69 -9.72 2.80
CA LEU A 21 0.74 -10.59 3.50
C LEU A 21 1.21 -10.92 4.92
N GLY A 22 0.46 -10.41 5.87
CA GLY A 22 0.68 -10.71 7.29
C GLY A 22 1.43 -9.66 8.09
N VAL A 23 2.27 -8.81 7.49
CA VAL A 23 3.04 -7.80 8.25
C VAL A 23 2.13 -6.84 8.99
N GLY A 24 1.19 -6.19 8.32
CA GLY A 24 0.24 -5.27 8.94
C GLY A 24 -0.58 -5.94 10.05
N SER A 25 -1.09 -7.16 9.81
CA SER A 25 -1.88 -7.89 10.80
C SER A 25 -1.06 -8.28 12.04
N ALA A 26 0.18 -8.77 11.85
CA ALA A 26 1.07 -9.14 12.96
C ALA A 26 1.44 -7.93 13.83
N ILE A 27 1.74 -6.80 13.20
CA ILE A 27 2.03 -5.54 13.88
C ILE A 27 0.80 -5.05 14.64
N GLY A 28 -0.39 -5.07 14.00
CA GLY A 28 -1.64 -4.65 14.63
C GLY A 28 -1.91 -5.42 15.94
N VAL A 29 -1.79 -6.75 15.90
CA VAL A 29 -1.96 -7.58 17.10
C VAL A 29 -0.90 -7.27 18.17
N THR A 30 0.34 -7.01 17.78
CA THR A 30 1.42 -6.70 18.71
C THR A 30 1.23 -5.34 19.38
N LEU A 31 0.55 -4.39 18.72
CA LEU A 31 0.28 -3.06 19.27
C LEU A 31 -0.83 -3.04 20.34
N TYR A 32 -1.70 -4.05 20.43
CA TYR A 32 -2.83 -4.02 21.37
C TYR A 32 -2.38 -3.83 22.83
N LYS A 33 -1.42 -4.62 23.30
CA LYS A 33 -0.93 -4.53 24.68
C LYS A 33 -0.28 -3.16 24.97
N PRO A 34 0.69 -2.67 24.20
CA PRO A 34 1.28 -1.34 24.40
C PRO A 34 0.26 -0.20 24.35
N LEU A 35 -0.79 -0.31 23.51
CA LEU A 35 -1.85 0.71 23.43
C LEU A 35 -2.69 0.73 24.70
N LEU A 36 -3.06 -0.43 25.25
CA LEU A 36 -3.80 -0.53 26.53
C LEU A 36 -2.98 0.01 27.70
N GLU A 37 -1.69 -0.30 27.73
CA GLU A 37 -0.75 0.16 28.77
C GLU A 37 -0.29 1.60 28.56
N LYS A 38 -0.68 2.27 27.47
CA LYS A 38 -0.22 3.60 27.06
C LYS A 38 1.31 3.73 26.99
N ASN A 39 1.99 2.63 26.65
CA ASN A 39 3.44 2.58 26.52
C ASN A 39 3.86 3.15 25.15
N TYR A 40 3.97 4.48 25.08
CA TYR A 40 4.29 5.20 23.85
C TYR A 40 5.67 4.84 23.29
N THR A 41 6.62 4.46 24.14
CA THR A 41 7.95 4.03 23.70
C THR A 41 7.85 2.73 22.89
N ALA A 42 7.18 1.72 23.43
CA ALA A 42 6.98 0.45 22.74
C ALA A 42 6.15 0.63 21.44
N ILE A 43 5.11 1.49 21.47
CA ILE A 43 4.33 1.81 20.25
C ILE A 43 5.24 2.40 19.17
N ASN A 44 6.06 3.39 19.52
CA ASN A 44 6.97 4.04 18.56
C ASN A 44 8.00 3.07 17.99
N GLU A 45 8.55 2.19 18.81
CA GLU A 45 9.52 1.17 18.40
C GLU A 45 8.87 0.14 17.46
N ILE A 46 7.70 -0.40 17.80
CA ILE A 46 6.99 -1.39 16.97
C ILE A 46 6.59 -0.79 15.61
N VAL A 47 6.09 0.45 15.59
CA VAL A 47 5.74 1.13 14.32
C VAL A 47 7.00 1.50 13.51
N SER A 48 8.11 1.80 14.19
CA SER A 48 9.41 2.01 13.52
C SER A 48 9.91 0.72 12.86
N LEU A 49 9.78 -0.42 13.54
CA LEU A 49 10.09 -1.73 12.98
C LEU A 49 9.21 -2.05 11.75
N GLN A 50 7.91 -1.76 11.82
CA GLN A 50 7.02 -1.89 10.67
C GLN A 50 7.48 -1.04 9.48
N GLY A 51 7.78 0.23 9.71
CA GLY A 51 8.27 1.12 8.66
C GLY A 51 9.57 0.62 8.01
N TRP A 52 10.46 0.00 8.80
CA TRP A 52 11.68 -0.63 8.26
C TRP A 52 11.37 -1.86 7.42
N LEU A 53 10.44 -2.73 7.86
CA LEU A 53 9.99 -3.89 7.07
C LEU A 53 9.32 -3.44 5.77
N TYR A 54 8.44 -2.45 5.84
CA TYR A 54 7.72 -1.93 4.67
C TYR A 54 8.66 -1.29 3.64
N LYS A 55 9.71 -0.59 4.07
CA LYS A 55 10.74 -0.12 3.15
C LYS A 55 11.39 -1.27 2.37
N ARG A 56 11.70 -2.39 3.03
CA ARG A 56 12.27 -3.55 2.36
C ARG A 56 11.30 -4.20 1.38
N ILE A 57 10.03 -4.32 1.77
CA ILE A 57 8.97 -4.83 0.90
C ILE A 57 8.80 -3.90 -0.32
N ALA A 58 8.79 -2.58 -0.10
CA ALA A 58 8.70 -1.60 -1.19
C ALA A 58 9.85 -1.72 -2.19
N TYR A 59 11.09 -1.88 -1.71
CA TYR A 59 12.24 -2.13 -2.60
C TYR A 59 12.09 -3.44 -3.38
N PHE A 60 11.63 -4.51 -2.73
CA PHE A 60 11.36 -5.77 -3.41
C PHE A 60 10.29 -5.61 -4.50
N ILE A 61 9.20 -4.88 -4.20
CA ILE A 61 8.13 -4.58 -5.17
C ILE A 61 8.66 -3.74 -6.33
N ILE A 62 9.49 -2.72 -6.08
CA ILE A 62 10.09 -1.88 -7.13
C ILE A 62 10.95 -2.73 -8.07
N ILE A 63 11.83 -3.56 -7.50
CA ILE A 63 12.70 -4.44 -8.29
C ILE A 63 11.87 -5.45 -9.08
N GLY A 64 10.91 -6.12 -8.43
CA GLY A 64 10.01 -7.06 -9.09
C GLY A 64 9.18 -6.39 -10.20
N SER A 65 8.73 -5.16 -9.98
CA SER A 65 8.03 -4.36 -11.00
C SER A 65 8.91 -4.02 -12.19
N ALA A 66 10.18 -3.67 -11.96
CA ALA A 66 11.13 -3.41 -13.04
C ALA A 66 11.36 -4.67 -13.89
N VAL A 67 11.50 -5.84 -13.25
CA VAL A 67 11.61 -7.12 -13.95
C VAL A 67 10.33 -7.42 -14.75
N LEU A 68 9.14 -7.23 -14.16
CA LEU A 68 7.87 -7.44 -14.86
C LEU A 68 7.73 -6.51 -16.07
N MET A 69 8.15 -5.27 -15.97
CA MET A 69 8.12 -4.33 -17.10
C MET A 69 8.98 -4.80 -18.28
N CYS A 70 10.07 -5.53 -18.06
CA CYS A 70 10.87 -6.12 -19.14
C CYS A 70 10.07 -7.17 -19.96
N PHE A 71 9.07 -7.80 -19.35
CA PHE A 71 8.20 -8.78 -20.03
C PHE A 71 6.98 -8.16 -20.71
N PHE A 72 6.72 -6.87 -20.55
CA PHE A 72 5.56 -6.19 -21.15
C PHE A 72 5.47 -6.32 -22.68
N PRO A 73 6.56 -6.23 -23.47
CA PRO A 73 6.49 -6.44 -24.91
C PRO A 73 5.96 -7.82 -25.30
N TRP A 74 6.25 -8.84 -24.50
CA TRP A 74 5.75 -10.20 -24.71
C TRP A 74 4.30 -10.37 -24.21
N LEU A 75 3.99 -9.77 -23.06
CA LEU A 75 2.69 -9.90 -22.40
C LEU A 75 1.57 -9.15 -23.17
N PHE A 76 1.89 -7.98 -23.71
CA PHE A 76 0.97 -7.09 -24.42
C PHE A 76 1.14 -7.11 -25.94
N ASN A 77 1.78 -8.15 -26.47
CA ASN A 77 2.07 -8.25 -27.91
C ASN A 77 0.80 -8.35 -28.78
N LYS A 78 -0.33 -8.81 -28.21
CA LYS A 78 -1.63 -8.92 -28.88
C LYS A 78 -2.54 -7.70 -28.66
N SER A 79 -2.09 -6.70 -27.94
CA SER A 79 -2.84 -5.48 -27.70
C SER A 79 -2.70 -4.54 -28.89
N GLU A 80 -3.80 -3.95 -29.33
CA GLU A 80 -3.80 -2.90 -30.37
C GLU A 80 -3.28 -1.56 -29.83
N LEU A 81 -3.18 -1.43 -28.48
CA LEU A 81 -2.70 -0.21 -27.86
C LEU A 81 -1.17 -0.15 -27.87
N PRO A 82 -0.59 1.04 -28.07
CA PRO A 82 0.85 1.22 -27.95
C PRO A 82 1.37 0.85 -26.55
N LEU A 83 2.51 0.19 -26.46
CA LEU A 83 3.10 -0.31 -25.22
C LEU A 83 3.28 0.77 -24.15
N TRP A 84 3.45 2.04 -24.54
CA TRP A 84 3.59 3.12 -23.55
C TRP A 84 2.36 3.28 -22.66
N TYR A 85 1.15 2.90 -23.11
CA TYR A 85 -0.05 2.85 -22.28
C TYR A 85 0.12 1.86 -21.12
N ALA A 86 0.69 0.69 -21.38
CA ALA A 86 0.94 -0.32 -20.36
C ALA A 86 1.98 0.17 -19.34
N TYR A 87 3.09 0.73 -19.80
CA TYR A 87 4.14 1.26 -18.94
C TYR A 87 3.66 2.41 -18.06
N THR A 88 2.92 3.36 -18.61
CA THR A 88 2.43 4.53 -17.86
C THR A 88 1.36 4.14 -16.86
N SER A 89 0.36 3.34 -17.22
CA SER A 89 -0.66 2.84 -16.28
C SER A 89 -0.03 2.09 -15.13
N TYR A 90 0.86 1.14 -15.44
CA TYR A 90 1.52 0.34 -14.42
C TYR A 90 2.39 1.19 -13.47
N SER A 91 3.14 2.16 -14.01
CA SER A 91 3.97 3.07 -13.22
C SER A 91 3.15 3.94 -12.27
N VAL A 92 2.00 4.42 -12.70
CA VAL A 92 1.09 5.20 -11.87
C VAL A 92 0.49 4.36 -10.74
N LEU A 93 0.06 3.14 -11.04
CA LEU A 93 -0.46 2.21 -10.04
C LEU A 93 0.63 1.79 -9.04
N LEU A 94 1.85 1.53 -9.53
CA LEU A 94 3.00 1.22 -8.70
C LEU A 94 3.34 2.39 -7.75
N PHE A 95 3.34 3.62 -8.26
CA PHE A 95 3.55 4.81 -7.44
C PHE A 95 2.52 4.93 -6.32
N SER A 96 1.24 4.72 -6.62
CA SER A 96 0.15 4.74 -5.64
C SER A 96 0.34 3.66 -4.56
N ALA A 97 0.77 2.45 -4.96
CA ALA A 97 1.05 1.37 -4.01
C ALA A 97 2.24 1.70 -3.09
N ILE A 98 3.32 2.26 -3.66
CA ILE A 98 4.53 2.64 -2.92
C ILE A 98 4.22 3.67 -1.82
N LEU A 99 3.32 4.63 -2.07
CA LEU A 99 2.88 5.58 -1.05
C LEU A 99 2.32 4.87 0.18
N GLY A 100 1.63 3.74 0.01
CA GLY A 100 1.14 2.90 1.10
C GLY A 100 2.27 2.42 2.03
N TYR A 101 3.38 2.00 1.46
CA TYR A 101 4.53 1.46 2.20
C TYR A 101 5.40 2.53 2.84
N PHE A 102 5.61 3.66 2.18
CA PHE A 102 6.50 4.71 2.69
C PHE A 102 5.82 5.74 3.58
N VAL A 103 4.57 6.05 3.33
CA VAL A 103 3.85 7.15 4.00
C VAL A 103 2.76 6.63 4.93
N ASN A 104 1.91 5.73 4.43
CA ASN A 104 0.67 5.38 5.10
C ASN A 104 0.82 4.29 6.18
N TYR A 105 2.00 3.67 6.35
CA TYR A 105 2.20 2.58 7.31
C TYR A 105 1.81 2.95 8.76
N LYS A 106 1.92 4.22 9.13
CA LYS A 106 1.59 4.72 10.48
C LYS A 106 0.10 4.59 10.84
N GLN A 107 -0.79 4.42 9.85
CA GLN A 107 -2.22 4.24 10.06
C GLN A 107 -2.56 3.00 10.91
N ILE A 108 -1.64 2.03 10.98
CA ILE A 108 -1.82 0.80 11.76
C ILE A 108 -2.14 1.09 13.23
N VAL A 109 -1.63 2.20 13.78
CA VAL A 109 -1.90 2.61 15.16
C VAL A 109 -3.38 2.93 15.35
N LEU A 110 -4.01 3.61 14.37
CA LEU A 110 -5.44 3.89 14.41
C LEU A 110 -6.27 2.61 14.28
N SER A 111 -5.86 1.69 13.39
CA SER A 111 -6.53 0.40 13.22
C SER A 111 -6.41 -0.45 14.49
N ALA A 112 -5.23 -0.52 15.11
CA ALA A 112 -5.02 -1.24 16.36
C ALA A 112 -5.76 -0.60 17.55
N ASN A 113 -5.98 0.71 17.53
CA ASN A 113 -6.76 1.43 18.53
C ASN A 113 -8.27 1.45 18.24
N GLN A 114 -8.76 0.54 17.39
CA GLN A 114 -10.17 0.42 16.98
C GLN A 114 -10.74 1.70 16.32
N GLN A 115 -9.89 2.57 15.82
CA GLN A 115 -10.24 3.82 15.13
C GLN A 115 -10.08 3.71 13.60
N GLU A 116 -10.15 2.51 13.06
CA GLU A 116 -9.98 2.23 11.62
C GLU A 116 -11.01 2.96 10.76
N TYR A 117 -12.19 3.26 11.31
CA TYR A 117 -13.24 3.98 10.60
C TYR A 117 -12.78 5.37 10.11
N PHE A 118 -11.92 6.06 10.84
CA PHE A 118 -11.34 7.33 10.37
C PHE A 118 -10.50 7.14 9.11
N VAL A 119 -9.69 6.08 9.09
CA VAL A 119 -8.85 5.73 7.94
C VAL A 119 -9.71 5.40 6.73
N ARG A 120 -10.70 4.50 6.93
CA ARG A 120 -11.61 4.06 5.86
C ARG A 120 -12.48 5.19 5.33
N CYS A 121 -13.03 6.01 6.21
CA CYS A 121 -13.89 7.12 5.81
C CYS A 121 -13.11 8.15 4.97
N SER A 122 -11.91 8.53 5.41
CA SER A 122 -11.06 9.47 4.67
C SER A 122 -10.63 8.91 3.32
N TYR A 123 -10.21 7.64 3.29
CA TYR A 123 -9.79 7.00 2.05
C TYR A 123 -10.96 6.90 1.06
N ASN A 124 -12.12 6.41 1.50
CA ASN A 124 -13.30 6.25 0.66
C ASN A 124 -13.83 7.61 0.17
N ALA A 125 -13.82 8.65 1.01
CA ALA A 125 -14.17 10.00 0.58
C ALA A 125 -13.25 10.51 -0.55
N CYS A 126 -11.94 10.36 -0.40
CA CYS A 126 -10.98 10.69 -1.46
C CYS A 126 -11.22 9.87 -2.74
N MET A 127 -11.53 8.58 -2.61
CA MET A 127 -11.82 7.70 -3.76
C MET A 127 -13.08 8.13 -4.51
N ILE A 128 -14.16 8.47 -3.79
CA ILE A 128 -15.41 8.94 -4.41
C ILE A 128 -15.15 10.25 -5.18
N ILE A 129 -14.50 11.23 -4.54
CA ILE A 129 -14.16 12.50 -5.17
C ILE A 129 -13.28 12.26 -6.41
N LYS A 130 -12.27 11.38 -6.31
CA LYS A 130 -11.41 11.00 -7.43
C LYS A 130 -12.24 10.49 -8.61
N VAL A 131 -13.11 9.48 -8.38
CA VAL A 131 -13.90 8.86 -9.44
C VAL A 131 -14.84 9.87 -10.09
N VAL A 132 -15.53 10.69 -9.31
CA VAL A 132 -16.41 11.78 -9.83
C VAL A 132 -15.60 12.75 -10.69
N THR A 133 -14.45 13.20 -10.20
CA THR A 133 -13.56 14.11 -10.95
C THR A 133 -13.07 13.49 -12.25
N GLN A 134 -12.69 12.21 -12.23
CA GLN A 134 -12.25 11.47 -13.42
C GLN A 134 -13.38 11.35 -14.45
N ILE A 135 -14.61 11.04 -14.03
CA ILE A 135 -15.77 10.94 -14.93
C ILE A 135 -16.05 12.32 -15.59
N ILE A 136 -16.03 13.40 -14.84
CA ILE A 136 -16.22 14.75 -15.35
C ILE A 136 -15.11 15.11 -16.33
N ALA A 137 -13.87 14.84 -15.97
CA ALA A 137 -12.70 15.12 -16.78
C ALA A 137 -12.74 14.36 -18.14
N MET A 138 -13.12 13.08 -18.13
CA MET A 138 -13.26 12.27 -19.33
C MET A 138 -14.37 12.78 -20.29
N LYS A 139 -15.40 13.45 -19.76
CA LYS A 139 -16.47 14.05 -20.60
C LYS A 139 -16.06 15.38 -21.22
N LEU A 140 -15.20 16.15 -20.53
CA LEU A 140 -14.85 17.51 -20.92
C LEU A 140 -13.62 17.61 -21.83
N PHE A 141 -12.70 16.63 -21.73
CA PHE A 141 -11.39 16.71 -22.38
C PHE A 141 -11.16 15.58 -23.37
N SER A 142 -10.61 15.94 -24.54
CA SER A 142 -10.30 14.96 -25.62
C SER A 142 -9.19 14.00 -25.22
N ASN A 143 -8.19 14.43 -24.42
CA ASN A 143 -7.07 13.60 -23.95
C ASN A 143 -7.39 12.90 -22.62
N ALA A 144 -8.50 12.20 -22.58
CA ALA A 144 -9.07 11.60 -21.37
C ALA A 144 -8.11 10.65 -20.65
N TYR A 145 -7.28 9.89 -21.36
CA TYR A 145 -6.38 8.90 -20.77
C TYR A 145 -5.26 9.54 -19.93
N ILE A 146 -4.55 10.52 -20.48
CA ILE A 146 -3.45 11.20 -19.76
C ILE A 146 -4.00 11.90 -18.55
N LEU A 147 -5.13 12.59 -18.69
CA LEU A 147 -5.79 13.28 -17.59
C LEU A 147 -6.22 12.32 -16.48
N TRP A 148 -6.73 11.13 -16.84
CA TRP A 148 -7.07 10.07 -15.89
C TRP A 148 -5.84 9.63 -15.09
N LEU A 149 -4.69 9.40 -15.74
CA LEU A 149 -3.43 9.04 -15.07
C LEU A 149 -2.94 10.13 -14.12
N VAL A 150 -2.99 11.38 -14.55
CA VAL A 150 -2.59 12.53 -13.70
C VAL A 150 -3.48 12.62 -12.47
N LEU A 151 -4.79 12.50 -12.63
CA LEU A 151 -5.73 12.51 -11.52
C LEU A 151 -5.48 11.33 -10.56
N GLU A 152 -5.13 10.14 -11.07
CA GLU A 152 -4.78 8.99 -10.24
C GLU A 152 -3.61 9.30 -9.30
N VAL A 153 -2.53 9.89 -9.83
CA VAL A 153 -1.37 10.30 -9.03
C VAL A 153 -1.72 11.41 -8.04
N VAL A 154 -2.41 12.45 -8.49
CA VAL A 154 -2.76 13.60 -7.65
C VAL A 154 -3.64 13.16 -6.46
N PHE A 155 -4.67 12.35 -6.70
CA PHE A 155 -5.53 11.86 -5.63
C PHE A 155 -4.84 10.86 -4.72
N ALA A 156 -3.89 10.06 -5.22
CA ALA A 156 -3.06 9.20 -4.38
C ALA A 156 -2.23 10.01 -3.38
N ILE A 157 -1.62 11.12 -3.84
CA ILE A 157 -0.88 12.05 -2.98
C ILE A 157 -1.81 12.73 -1.97
N ILE A 158 -2.95 13.27 -2.43
CA ILE A 158 -3.94 13.93 -1.55
C ILE A 158 -4.41 12.97 -0.46
N ALA A 159 -4.78 11.73 -0.82
CA ALA A 159 -5.21 10.72 0.13
C ALA A 159 -4.11 10.39 1.15
N SER A 160 -2.86 10.25 0.70
CA SER A 160 -1.71 9.99 1.58
C SER A 160 -1.44 11.16 2.54
N VAL A 161 -1.50 12.41 2.06
CA VAL A 161 -1.31 13.60 2.89
C VAL A 161 -2.45 13.74 3.90
N ALA A 162 -3.69 13.56 3.48
CA ALA A 162 -4.86 13.61 4.36
C ALA A 162 -4.76 12.56 5.48
N LEU A 163 -4.36 11.34 5.13
CA LEU A 163 -4.17 10.27 6.08
C LEU A 163 -3.01 10.54 7.05
N ALA A 164 -1.88 11.04 6.54
CA ALA A 164 -0.74 11.42 7.38
C ALA A 164 -1.10 12.55 8.36
N ALA A 165 -1.85 13.55 7.91
CA ALA A 165 -2.35 14.64 8.75
C ALA A 165 -3.29 14.12 9.84
N MET A 166 -4.19 13.20 9.48
CA MET A 166 -5.11 12.57 10.43
C MET A 166 -4.36 11.76 11.50
N VAL A 167 -3.40 10.91 11.10
CA VAL A 167 -2.57 10.16 12.05
C VAL A 167 -1.82 11.10 12.98
N ARG A 168 -1.24 12.18 12.46
CA ARG A 168 -0.52 13.18 13.26
C ARG A 168 -1.44 13.87 14.28
N LYS A 169 -2.68 14.18 13.88
CA LYS A 169 -3.69 14.80 14.77
C LYS A 169 -4.17 13.85 15.86
N LYS A 170 -4.39 12.58 15.53
CA LYS A 170 -4.93 11.58 16.46
C LYS A 170 -3.87 10.93 17.36
N CYS A 171 -2.65 10.81 16.85
CA CYS A 171 -1.53 10.17 17.55
C CYS A 171 -0.31 11.11 17.59
N PRO A 172 -0.38 12.26 18.30
CA PRO A 172 0.72 13.24 18.34
C PRO A 172 1.98 12.69 19.00
N TYR A 173 1.84 11.64 19.82
CA TYR A 173 2.94 10.92 20.48
C TYR A 173 3.75 10.03 19.52
N LEU A 174 3.25 9.81 18.30
CA LEU A 174 3.85 8.87 17.35
C LEU A 174 5.10 9.48 16.70
N LYS A 175 6.27 9.09 17.22
CA LYS A 175 7.59 9.48 16.69
C LYS A 175 8.31 8.23 16.20
N THR A 176 8.34 8.00 14.90
CA THR A 176 8.93 6.80 14.30
C THR A 176 10.33 7.09 13.75
N ASN A 177 11.26 6.17 14.01
CA ASN A 177 12.61 6.17 13.44
C ASN A 177 12.91 4.82 12.79
N THR A 178 12.81 4.77 11.48
CA THR A 178 13.01 3.53 10.71
C THR A 178 14.47 3.12 10.58
N THR A 179 15.44 3.96 10.97
CA THR A 179 16.87 3.61 10.90
C THR A 179 17.25 2.55 11.94
N LEU A 180 16.57 2.57 13.09
CA LEU A 180 16.78 1.61 14.18
C LEU A 180 16.19 0.21 13.92
N GLY A 181 15.66 -0.04 12.73
CA GLY A 181 14.95 -1.28 12.42
C GLY A 181 15.76 -2.57 12.62
N LYS A 182 17.09 -2.54 12.42
CA LYS A 182 17.95 -3.70 12.69
C LYS A 182 18.02 -4.04 14.18
N GLU A 183 18.16 -3.05 15.03
CA GLU A 183 18.20 -3.21 16.49
C GLU A 183 16.84 -3.65 17.03
N LEU A 184 15.77 -3.00 16.54
CA LEU A 184 14.39 -3.32 16.91
C LEU A 184 13.98 -4.73 16.51
N LYS A 185 14.51 -5.24 15.40
CA LYS A 185 14.34 -6.64 14.97
C LYS A 185 14.84 -7.62 16.04
N THR A 186 15.98 -7.32 16.68
CA THR A 186 16.56 -8.14 17.73
C THR A 186 15.81 -7.99 19.05
N LYS A 187 15.31 -6.77 19.33
CA LYS A 187 14.54 -6.47 20.54
C LYS A 187 13.13 -7.10 20.54
N TYR A 188 12.51 -7.21 19.35
CA TYR A 188 11.15 -7.74 19.17
C TYR A 188 11.12 -8.99 18.27
N PRO A 189 11.75 -10.12 18.63
CA PRO A 189 11.78 -11.32 17.81
C PRO A 189 10.39 -11.92 17.59
N ASP A 190 9.49 -11.80 18.59
CA ASP A 190 8.11 -12.30 18.52
C ASP A 190 7.30 -11.63 17.40
N VAL A 191 7.58 -10.38 17.07
CA VAL A 191 6.93 -9.69 15.95
C VAL A 191 7.24 -10.41 14.64
N LEU A 192 8.49 -10.81 14.42
CA LEU A 192 8.89 -11.49 13.20
C LEU A 192 8.32 -12.92 13.10
N ILE A 193 8.25 -13.62 14.23
CA ILE A 193 7.59 -14.93 14.29
C ILE A 193 6.13 -14.80 13.90
N LYS A 194 5.41 -13.82 14.46
CA LYS A 194 4.02 -13.53 14.10
C LYS A 194 3.87 -13.11 12.64
N VAL A 195 4.78 -12.29 12.11
CA VAL A 195 4.78 -11.91 10.69
C VAL A 195 4.89 -13.15 9.81
N LYS A 196 5.83 -14.06 10.12
CA LYS A 196 6.02 -15.31 9.38
C LYS A 196 4.76 -16.20 9.45
N GLN A 197 4.18 -16.36 10.62
CA GLN A 197 2.95 -17.15 10.81
C GLN A 197 1.78 -16.58 10.03
N MET A 198 1.55 -15.26 10.12
CA MET A 198 0.48 -14.57 9.40
C MET A 198 0.67 -14.60 7.88
N PHE A 199 1.93 -14.54 7.42
CA PHE A 199 2.25 -14.69 6.01
C PHE A 199 1.81 -16.05 5.50
N PHE A 200 2.24 -17.15 6.14
CA PHE A 200 1.87 -18.51 5.72
C PHE A 200 0.36 -18.72 5.76
N HIS A 201 -0.30 -18.24 6.80
CA HIS A 201 -1.75 -18.37 6.94
C HIS A 201 -2.51 -17.64 5.80
N LYS A 202 -2.10 -16.41 5.47
CA LYS A 202 -2.72 -15.65 4.39
C LYS A 202 -2.36 -16.20 3.01
N ALA A 203 -1.12 -16.65 2.80
CA ALA A 203 -0.70 -17.26 1.55
C ALA A 203 -1.45 -18.57 1.27
N SER A 204 -1.64 -19.43 2.29
CA SER A 204 -2.46 -20.64 2.17
C SER A 204 -3.91 -20.32 1.81
N ARG A 205 -4.51 -19.33 2.48
CA ARG A 205 -5.88 -18.90 2.17
C ARG A 205 -5.99 -18.37 0.75
N TYR A 206 -5.04 -17.57 0.30
CA TYR A 206 -5.02 -17.05 -1.07
C TYR A 206 -4.93 -18.18 -2.10
N ALA A 207 -4.05 -19.16 -1.88
CA ALA A 207 -3.94 -20.34 -2.74
C ALA A 207 -5.25 -21.12 -2.82
N LEU A 208 -5.94 -21.34 -1.69
CA LEU A 208 -7.22 -22.03 -1.64
C LEU A 208 -8.32 -21.28 -2.41
N THR A 209 -8.38 -19.94 -2.28
CA THR A 209 -9.41 -19.13 -2.97
C THR A 209 -9.17 -19.01 -4.48
N GLN A 210 -7.96 -19.24 -4.97
CA GLN A 210 -7.66 -19.22 -6.41
C GLN A 210 -7.81 -20.60 -7.08
N THR A 211 -7.89 -21.67 -6.28
CA THR A 211 -8.02 -23.05 -6.78
C THR A 211 -9.44 -23.60 -6.70
N SER A 212 -10.40 -22.83 -6.12
CA SER A 212 -11.83 -23.14 -6.06
C SER A 212 -12.59 -22.46 -7.17
#